data_b84675b2d71b9b99bda34692c64f2ba1
#
_entry.id   b84675b2d71b9b99bda34692c64f2ba1
#
_cell.length_a   1.000
_cell.length_b   1.000
_cell.length_c   1.000
_cell.angle_alpha   90.00
_cell.angle_beta   90.00
_cell.angle_gamma   90.00
#
_symmetry.space_group_name_H-M   'P 1'
#
loop_
_entity.id
_entity.type
_entity.pdbx_description
1 polymer ?
#
loop_
_entity_poly.entity_id
_entity_poly.type
_entity_poly.pdbx_seq_one_letter_code
_entity_poly.pdbx_strand_id
1 'polypeptide(L)'
;MQSLTLDKKIDLYLINRGNPLLTLSGALDDDSCRFVKERFNFVDVSNVVMSAHIKKISEDCWELTGRLVAQVTQACIATGQPVKEKLDITLEERYVLHNEMHRCVAEIDVDAANVEVLGTNILQIGELIAQTIGVEADSFPKQKNTPKIHVFGSENNVEHPFAKLSSLKK
;
A
#
# COMPACT_ATOMS: atom_id res chain seq x y z
N MET A 1 -8.55 -6.25 21.60
CA MET A 1 -7.77 -6.11 20.36
C MET A 1 -6.33 -5.81 20.75
N GLN A 2 -5.39 -6.46 20.12
CA GLN A 2 -3.97 -6.19 20.38
C GLN A 2 -3.60 -4.85 19.75
N SER A 3 -2.81 -4.01 20.44
CA SER A 3 -2.27 -2.78 19.85
C SER A 3 -1.10 -3.16 18.93
N LEU A 4 -1.14 -2.67 17.70
CA LEU A 4 -0.03 -2.76 16.76
C LEU A 4 0.73 -1.44 16.76
N THR A 5 2.04 -1.51 16.64
CA THR A 5 2.92 -0.35 16.51
C THR A 5 3.73 -0.45 15.22
N LEU A 6 4.22 0.68 14.72
CA LEU A 6 5.10 0.69 13.54
C LEU A 6 6.41 -0.07 13.76
N ASP A 7 6.85 -0.20 15.01
CA ASP A 7 8.04 -0.98 15.38
C ASP A 7 7.79 -2.48 15.45
N LYS A 8 6.55 -2.94 15.21
CA LYS A 8 6.21 -4.35 15.28
C LYS A 8 7.00 -5.14 14.25
N LYS A 9 7.83 -6.04 14.76
CA LYS A 9 8.69 -6.94 13.98
C LYS A 9 8.34 -8.38 14.30
N ILE A 10 8.45 -9.23 13.30
CA ILE A 10 8.23 -10.66 13.41
C ILE A 10 9.46 -11.39 12.89
N ASP A 11 9.98 -12.27 13.71
CA ASP A 11 10.99 -13.23 13.27
C ASP A 11 10.29 -14.40 12.56
N LEU A 12 10.47 -14.49 11.27
CA LEU A 12 9.84 -15.49 10.41
C LEU A 12 10.31 -16.92 10.73
N TYR A 13 11.52 -17.10 11.29
CA TYR A 13 11.99 -18.41 11.69
C TYR A 13 11.26 -19.00 12.91
N LEU A 14 10.55 -18.17 13.67
CA LEU A 14 9.66 -18.64 14.73
C LEU A 14 8.42 -19.35 14.18
N ILE A 15 8.11 -19.13 12.90
CA ILE A 15 7.05 -19.84 12.18
C ILE A 15 7.65 -21.10 11.58
N ASN A 16 7.59 -22.22 12.31
CA ASN A 16 8.25 -23.46 11.98
C ASN A 16 7.25 -24.59 11.65
N ARG A 17 7.77 -25.79 11.35
CA ARG A 17 6.94 -26.97 11.02
C ARG A 17 5.98 -27.38 12.14
N GLY A 18 6.29 -27.07 13.39
CA GLY A 18 5.43 -27.37 14.55
C GLY A 18 4.29 -26.36 14.74
N ASN A 19 4.48 -25.13 14.27
CA ASN A 19 3.46 -24.06 14.25
C ASN A 19 3.59 -23.29 12.93
N PRO A 20 3.07 -23.81 11.82
CA PRO A 20 3.29 -23.28 10.49
C PRO A 20 2.48 -22.01 10.19
N LEU A 21 1.61 -21.59 11.12
CA LEU A 21 0.71 -20.45 10.95
C LEU A 21 0.82 -19.49 12.13
N LEU A 22 1.12 -18.22 11.83
CA LEU A 22 1.05 -17.13 12.79
C LEU A 22 -0.15 -16.25 12.43
N THR A 23 -1.02 -15.99 13.40
CA THR A 23 -2.14 -15.07 13.25
C THR A 23 -1.80 -13.73 13.90
N LEU A 24 -2.02 -12.66 13.17
CA LEU A 24 -1.85 -11.28 13.57
C LEU A 24 -3.21 -10.57 13.49
N SER A 25 -3.62 -9.93 14.56
CA SER A 25 -4.83 -9.10 14.55
C SER A 25 -4.68 -7.97 15.54
N GLY A 26 -4.90 -6.75 15.10
CA GLY A 26 -4.80 -5.58 15.96
C GLY A 26 -5.16 -4.29 15.26
N ALA A 27 -5.26 -3.23 16.07
CA ALA A 27 -5.39 -1.86 15.60
C ALA A 27 -4.06 -1.12 15.78
N LEU A 28 -3.73 -0.26 14.83
CA LEU A 28 -2.57 0.62 14.94
C LEU A 28 -2.84 1.66 16.02
N ASP A 29 -1.84 1.97 16.84
CA ASP A 29 -1.96 2.99 17.87
C ASP A 29 -1.94 4.42 17.30
N ASP A 30 -2.34 5.39 18.12
CA ASP A 30 -2.47 6.79 17.69
C ASP A 30 -1.14 7.42 17.27
N ASP A 31 -0.04 7.07 17.93
CA ASP A 31 1.29 7.58 17.60
C ASP A 31 1.76 7.05 16.24
N SER A 32 1.52 5.79 15.97
CA SER A 32 1.79 5.17 14.69
C SER A 32 0.90 5.74 13.57
N CYS A 33 -0.38 5.99 13.85
CA CYS A 33 -1.28 6.66 12.90
C CYS A 33 -0.78 8.08 12.57
N ARG A 34 -0.28 8.82 13.58
CA ARG A 34 0.31 10.15 13.38
C ARG A 34 1.56 10.07 12.51
N PHE A 35 2.42 9.09 12.72
CA PHE A 35 3.61 8.90 11.89
C PHE A 35 3.27 8.61 10.43
N VAL A 36 2.28 7.73 10.17
CA VAL A 36 1.80 7.44 8.80
C VAL A 36 1.24 8.71 8.15
N LYS A 37 0.42 9.48 8.88
CA LYS A 37 -0.10 10.77 8.44
C LYS A 37 1.02 11.73 8.02
N GLU A 38 2.04 11.90 8.84
CA GLU A 38 3.17 12.80 8.56
C GLU A 38 4.01 12.32 7.37
N ARG A 39 4.31 11.02 7.31
CA ARG A 39 5.11 10.41 6.24
C ARG A 39 4.51 10.61 4.85
N PHE A 40 3.20 10.48 4.72
CA PHE A 40 2.48 10.57 3.44
C PHE A 40 1.76 11.92 3.24
N ASN A 41 1.95 12.86 4.16
CA ASN A 41 1.31 14.18 4.12
C ASN A 41 -0.22 14.10 4.05
N PHE A 42 -0.82 13.14 4.75
CA PHE A 42 -2.26 13.06 4.89
C PHE A 42 -2.79 14.11 5.88
N VAL A 43 -4.06 14.49 5.76
CA VAL A 43 -4.74 15.36 6.73
C VAL A 43 -5.04 14.60 8.01
N ASP A 44 -5.44 13.33 7.88
CA ASP A 44 -5.72 12.44 9.01
C ASP A 44 -5.59 10.97 8.60
N VAL A 45 -5.22 10.12 9.56
CA VAL A 45 -5.23 8.66 9.45
C VAL A 45 -5.82 8.08 10.72
N SER A 46 -6.84 7.24 10.59
CA SER A 46 -7.55 6.66 11.73
C SER A 46 -8.16 5.30 11.40
N ASN A 47 -8.60 4.59 12.44
CA ASN A 47 -9.28 3.29 12.31
C ASN A 47 -8.46 2.27 11.50
N VAL A 48 -7.14 2.25 11.68
CA VAL A 48 -6.26 1.28 11.03
C VAL A 48 -6.34 -0.04 11.77
N VAL A 49 -6.89 -1.05 11.12
CA VAL A 49 -7.05 -2.40 11.67
C VAL A 49 -6.53 -3.42 10.67
N MET A 50 -5.67 -4.29 11.14
CA MET A 50 -5.13 -5.39 10.35
C MET A 50 -5.53 -6.73 10.96
N SER A 51 -5.88 -7.68 10.09
CA SER A 51 -6.05 -9.09 10.43
C SER A 51 -5.37 -9.91 9.34
N ALA A 52 -4.32 -10.63 9.68
CA ALA A 52 -3.52 -11.38 8.71
C ALA A 52 -3.01 -12.70 9.30
N HIS A 53 -2.66 -13.59 8.39
CA HIS A 53 -2.03 -14.86 8.67
C HIS A 53 -0.70 -14.92 7.92
N ILE A 54 0.34 -15.37 8.59
CA ILE A 54 1.62 -15.68 7.96
C ILE A 54 1.83 -17.18 8.03
N LYS A 55 2.04 -17.79 6.88
CA LYS A 55 2.23 -19.23 6.74
C LYS A 55 3.60 -19.51 6.12
N LYS A 56 4.32 -20.46 6.67
CA LYS A 56 5.55 -20.99 6.05
C LYS A 56 5.18 -21.91 4.88
N ILE A 57 5.66 -21.60 3.68
CA ILE A 57 5.41 -22.37 2.45
C ILE A 57 6.54 -23.36 2.19
N SER A 58 7.78 -22.89 2.25
CA SER A 58 8.98 -23.72 2.12
C SER A 58 10.08 -23.25 3.09
N GLU A 59 11.28 -23.77 2.92
CA GLU A 59 12.44 -23.30 3.65
C GLU A 59 12.71 -21.87 3.27
N ASP A 60 12.78 -20.87 3.92
CA ASP A 60 13.00 -19.45 3.59
C ASP A 60 11.94 -18.76 2.70
N CYS A 61 10.73 -19.32 2.63
CA CYS A 61 9.59 -18.72 1.93
C CYS A 61 8.33 -18.71 2.82
N TRP A 62 7.69 -17.55 2.90
CA TRP A 62 6.46 -17.33 3.68
C TRP A 62 5.43 -16.57 2.85
N GLU A 63 4.18 -16.84 3.11
CA GLU A 63 3.02 -16.17 2.53
C GLU A 63 2.25 -15.45 3.63
N LEU A 64 1.96 -14.18 3.41
CA LEU A 64 1.08 -13.36 4.25
C LEU A 64 -0.22 -13.15 3.50
N THR A 65 -1.32 -13.55 4.10
CA THR A 65 -2.67 -13.30 3.60
C THR A 65 -3.50 -12.62 4.67
N GLY A 66 -4.34 -11.65 4.27
CA GLY A 66 -5.13 -10.94 5.26
C GLY A 66 -5.92 -9.78 4.72
N ARG A 67 -6.31 -8.89 5.63
CA ARG A 67 -7.07 -7.70 5.33
C ARG A 67 -6.58 -6.53 6.19
N LEU A 68 -6.42 -5.39 5.55
CA LEU A 68 -6.11 -4.11 6.17
C LEU A 68 -7.26 -3.14 5.90
N VAL A 69 -7.82 -2.57 6.95
CA VAL A 69 -8.82 -1.51 6.85
C VAL A 69 -8.24 -0.25 7.45
N ALA A 70 -8.40 0.87 6.77
CA ALA A 70 -7.95 2.17 7.25
C ALA A 70 -8.92 3.27 6.82
N GLN A 71 -8.92 4.37 7.54
CA GLN A 71 -9.58 5.61 7.12
C GLN A 71 -8.52 6.69 6.94
N VAL A 72 -8.44 7.22 5.72
CA VAL A 72 -7.51 8.26 5.35
C VAL A 72 -8.28 9.53 4.99
N THR A 73 -7.78 10.68 5.39
CA THR A 73 -8.29 11.97 4.95
C THR A 73 -7.18 12.72 4.22
N GLN A 74 -7.45 13.14 3.00
CA GLN A 74 -6.51 13.86 2.15
C GLN A 74 -7.07 15.23 1.75
N ALA A 75 -6.21 16.16 1.35
CA ALA A 75 -6.65 17.43 0.79
C ALA A 75 -7.08 17.23 -0.67
N CYS A 76 -8.28 17.72 -1.01
CA CYS A 76 -8.75 17.73 -2.39
C CYS A 76 -7.78 18.51 -3.29
N ILE A 77 -7.32 17.91 -4.38
CA ILE A 77 -6.35 18.53 -5.30
C ILE A 77 -6.85 19.81 -5.96
N ALA A 78 -8.17 20.00 -6.04
CA ALA A 78 -8.77 21.17 -6.69
C ALA A 78 -9.21 22.25 -5.70
N THR A 79 -9.61 21.90 -4.48
CA THR A 79 -10.21 22.84 -3.52
C THR A 79 -9.43 22.96 -2.21
N GLY A 80 -8.49 22.05 -1.94
CA GLY A 80 -7.80 21.98 -0.67
C GLY A 80 -8.64 21.45 0.50
N GLN A 81 -9.95 21.24 0.29
CA GLN A 81 -10.84 20.75 1.33
C GLN A 81 -10.61 19.28 1.65
N PRO A 82 -10.90 18.83 2.88
CA PRO A 82 -10.67 17.43 3.27
C PRO A 82 -11.59 16.47 2.50
N VAL A 83 -11.01 15.39 2.02
CA VAL A 83 -11.68 14.25 1.39
C VAL A 83 -11.39 13.01 2.21
N LYS A 84 -12.43 12.37 2.72
CA LYS A 84 -12.33 11.12 3.47
C LYS A 84 -12.44 9.92 2.54
N GLU A 85 -11.54 8.99 2.72
CA GLU A 85 -11.49 7.72 2.01
C GLU A 85 -11.42 6.57 3.01
N LYS A 86 -12.16 5.50 2.74
CA LYS A 86 -12.06 4.25 3.47
C LYS A 86 -11.33 3.25 2.60
N LEU A 87 -10.19 2.82 3.07
CA LEU A 87 -9.42 1.75 2.46
C LEU A 87 -9.87 0.40 3.04
N ASP A 88 -9.99 -0.58 2.17
CA ASP A 88 -10.38 -1.95 2.52
C ASP A 88 -9.60 -2.90 1.59
N ILE A 89 -8.45 -3.32 2.05
CA ILE A 89 -7.38 -3.87 1.24
C ILE A 89 -7.20 -5.35 1.58
N THR A 90 -7.20 -6.19 0.58
CA THR A 90 -6.78 -7.58 0.71
C THR A 90 -5.26 -7.64 0.63
N LEU A 91 -4.64 -8.29 1.60
CA LEU A 91 -3.19 -8.50 1.64
C LEU A 91 -2.88 -9.89 1.10
N GLU A 92 -2.03 -9.95 0.09
CA GLU A 92 -1.52 -11.19 -0.50
C GLU A 92 -0.07 -10.96 -0.88
N GLU A 93 0.83 -11.21 0.07
CA GLU A 93 2.27 -10.97 -0.07
C GLU A 93 3.06 -12.26 0.15
N ARG A 94 4.14 -12.39 -0.59
CA ARG A 94 5.07 -13.50 -0.44
C ARG A 94 6.47 -12.98 -0.13
N TYR A 95 7.08 -13.54 0.90
CA TYR A 95 8.40 -13.14 1.39
C TYR A 95 9.41 -14.26 1.18
N VAL A 96 10.56 -13.91 0.62
CA VAL A 96 11.66 -14.84 0.31
C VAL A 96 12.96 -14.25 0.83
N LEU A 97 13.81 -15.06 1.48
CA LEU A 97 15.14 -14.61 1.86
C LEU A 97 16.08 -14.54 0.65
N HIS A 98 16.92 -13.52 0.62
CA HIS A 98 17.81 -13.21 -0.50
C HIS A 98 18.66 -14.40 -0.96
N ASN A 99 19.14 -15.22 -0.04
CA ASN A 99 20.01 -16.36 -0.35
C ASN A 99 19.31 -17.50 -1.10
N GLU A 100 17.97 -17.54 -1.09
CA GLU A 100 17.15 -18.62 -1.68
C GLU A 100 16.26 -18.13 -2.84
N MET A 101 16.45 -16.89 -3.28
CA MET A 101 15.65 -16.28 -4.35
C MET A 101 15.57 -17.16 -5.61
N HIS A 102 16.69 -17.83 -5.99
CA HIS A 102 16.72 -18.70 -7.16
C HIS A 102 15.92 -20.00 -7.01
N ARG A 103 15.74 -20.50 -5.80
CA ARG A 103 14.95 -21.73 -5.54
C ARG A 103 13.47 -21.45 -5.48
N CYS A 104 13.08 -20.36 -4.81
CA CYS A 104 11.67 -20.02 -4.65
C CYS A 104 11.05 -19.44 -5.93
N VAL A 105 11.81 -18.67 -6.72
CA VAL A 105 11.31 -18.05 -7.97
C VAL A 105 11.04 -19.09 -9.06
N ALA A 106 11.75 -20.23 -9.06
CA ALA A 106 11.51 -21.29 -10.04
C ALA A 106 10.15 -22.02 -9.86
N GLU A 107 9.56 -21.94 -8.65
CA GLU A 107 8.25 -22.54 -8.33
C GLU A 107 7.12 -21.50 -8.24
N ILE A 108 7.44 -20.20 -8.35
CA ILE A 108 6.49 -19.11 -8.25
C ILE A 108 6.10 -18.67 -9.66
N ASP A 109 4.82 -18.76 -9.95
CA ASP A 109 4.23 -18.05 -11.08
C ASP A 109 4.43 -16.54 -10.83
N VAL A 110 5.28 -15.91 -11.63
CA VAL A 110 5.68 -14.49 -11.48
C VAL A 110 4.46 -13.57 -11.63
N ASP A 111 3.38 -14.05 -12.23
CA ASP A 111 2.13 -13.30 -12.41
C ASP A 111 1.15 -13.44 -11.23
N ALA A 112 1.42 -14.30 -10.25
CA ALA A 112 0.42 -14.72 -9.27
C ALA A 112 0.55 -14.08 -7.87
N ALA A 113 1.67 -13.45 -7.50
CA ALA A 113 1.81 -12.82 -6.17
C ALA A 113 2.93 -11.76 -6.14
N ASN A 114 2.70 -10.72 -5.36
CA ASN A 114 3.76 -9.79 -4.98
C ASN A 114 4.82 -10.54 -4.18
N VAL A 115 6.03 -10.63 -4.71
CA VAL A 115 7.15 -11.29 -4.05
C VAL A 115 8.12 -10.24 -3.57
N GLU A 116 8.31 -10.16 -2.26
CA GLU A 116 9.30 -9.29 -1.64
C GLU A 116 10.51 -10.09 -1.16
N VAL A 117 11.70 -9.62 -1.53
CA VAL A 117 12.96 -10.24 -1.13
C VAL A 117 13.47 -9.58 0.14
N LEU A 118 13.51 -10.35 1.21
CA LEU A 118 14.00 -9.89 2.50
C LEU A 118 15.52 -10.10 2.63
N GLY A 119 16.23 -9.08 3.11
CA GLY A 119 17.64 -9.19 3.47
C GLY A 119 17.88 -9.94 4.79
N THR A 120 16.85 -10.07 5.62
CA THR A 120 16.88 -10.76 6.92
C THR A 120 15.58 -11.50 7.14
N ASN A 121 15.56 -12.43 8.12
CA ASN A 121 14.35 -13.14 8.55
C ASN A 121 13.35 -12.28 9.36
N ILE A 122 13.57 -10.97 9.45
CA ILE A 122 12.73 -10.06 10.22
C ILE A 122 11.75 -9.33 9.29
N LEU A 123 10.47 -9.62 9.43
CA LEU A 123 9.40 -8.90 8.74
C LEU A 123 8.93 -7.72 9.59
N GLN A 124 8.93 -6.53 9.01
CA GLN A 124 8.50 -5.29 9.65
C GLN A 124 7.01 -5.03 9.34
N ILE A 125 6.13 -5.48 10.22
CA ILE A 125 4.67 -5.36 10.04
C ILE A 125 4.20 -3.91 10.01
N GLY A 126 4.79 -3.06 10.82
CA GLY A 126 4.45 -1.63 10.81
C GLY A 126 4.78 -0.95 9.49
N GLU A 127 5.93 -1.30 8.89
CA GLU A 127 6.33 -0.78 7.59
C GLU A 127 5.39 -1.29 6.48
N LEU A 128 5.03 -2.58 6.49
CA LEU A 128 4.03 -3.14 5.58
C LEU A 128 2.71 -2.35 5.65
N ILE A 129 2.18 -2.12 6.85
CA ILE A 129 0.93 -1.35 7.04
C ILE A 129 1.08 0.06 6.46
N ALA A 130 2.17 0.75 6.78
CA ALA A 130 2.39 2.13 6.33
C ALA A 130 2.51 2.22 4.80
N GLN A 131 3.29 1.35 4.19
CA GLN A 131 3.47 1.31 2.73
C GLN A 131 2.16 0.98 2.01
N THR A 132 1.43 -0.02 2.49
CA THR A 132 0.15 -0.42 1.90
C THR A 132 -0.85 0.74 1.92
N ILE A 133 -0.99 1.45 3.06
CA ILE A 133 -1.86 2.64 3.14
C ILE A 133 -1.41 3.72 2.15
N GLY A 134 -0.09 3.97 2.04
CA GLY A 134 0.46 4.99 1.16
C GLY A 134 0.25 4.71 -0.33
N VAL A 135 0.31 3.43 -0.72
CA VAL A 135 0.12 3.00 -2.13
C VAL A 135 -1.35 2.97 -2.52
N GLU A 136 -2.22 2.49 -1.63
CA GLU A 136 -3.64 2.29 -1.90
C GLU A 136 -4.49 3.56 -1.75
N ALA A 137 -3.99 4.59 -1.08
CA ALA A 137 -4.67 5.88 -0.98
C ALA A 137 -4.77 6.55 -2.35
N ASP A 138 -5.93 7.19 -2.63
CA ASP A 138 -6.16 7.88 -3.91
C ASP A 138 -5.05 8.93 -4.18
N SER A 139 -4.34 8.76 -5.29
CA SER A 139 -3.28 9.68 -5.71
C SER A 139 -3.81 11.06 -6.13
N PHE A 140 -5.11 11.17 -6.43
CA PHE A 140 -5.75 12.40 -6.90
C PHE A 140 -7.08 12.68 -6.20
N PRO A 141 -7.09 12.82 -4.87
CA PRO A 141 -8.32 12.93 -4.08
C PRO A 141 -9.16 14.13 -4.50
N LYS A 142 -10.41 13.89 -4.84
CA LYS A 142 -11.37 14.92 -5.28
C LYS A 142 -12.69 14.79 -4.55
N GLN A 143 -13.27 15.93 -4.18
CA GLN A 143 -14.65 15.97 -3.71
C GLN A 143 -15.62 15.66 -4.87
N LYS A 144 -16.72 14.97 -4.56
CA LYS A 144 -17.74 14.57 -5.56
C LYS A 144 -18.33 15.72 -6.38
N ASN A 145 -18.37 16.94 -5.82
CA ASN A 145 -18.93 18.14 -6.45
C ASN A 145 -17.85 19.14 -6.87
N THR A 146 -16.62 18.70 -7.05
CA THR A 146 -15.55 19.59 -7.52
C THR A 146 -15.90 20.10 -8.93
N PRO A 147 -15.94 21.41 -9.17
CA PRO A 147 -16.18 21.93 -10.51
C PRO A 147 -15.11 21.38 -11.45
N LYS A 148 -15.52 20.95 -12.64
CA LYS A 148 -14.57 20.57 -13.68
C LYS A 148 -13.66 21.75 -13.91
N ILE A 149 -12.35 21.56 -13.69
CA ILE A 149 -11.36 22.56 -14.08
C ILE A 149 -11.50 22.68 -15.60
N HIS A 150 -12.12 23.76 -16.07
CA HIS A 150 -12.05 24.09 -17.48
C HIS A 150 -10.58 24.35 -17.78
N VAL A 151 -9.96 23.45 -18.52
CA VAL A 151 -8.65 23.71 -19.09
C VAL A 151 -8.84 24.94 -19.97
N PHE A 152 -8.29 26.07 -19.53
CA PHE A 152 -8.28 27.28 -20.31
C PHE A 152 -7.64 26.95 -21.67
N GLY A 153 -8.44 26.98 -22.74
CA GLY A 153 -7.93 26.71 -24.09
C GLY A 153 -8.93 26.18 -25.10
N SER A 154 -10.19 25.88 -24.72
CA SER A 154 -11.14 25.28 -25.67
C SER A 154 -12.14 26.27 -26.32
N GLU A 155 -12.14 27.55 -26.01
CA GLU A 155 -13.15 28.48 -26.56
C GLU A 155 -12.63 29.75 -27.25
N ASN A 156 -11.35 29.95 -27.40
CA ASN A 156 -10.86 31.02 -28.26
C ASN A 156 -9.88 30.49 -29.28
N ASN A 157 -10.06 30.82 -30.55
CA ASN A 157 -9.23 30.61 -31.73
C ASN A 157 -7.77 31.10 -31.58
N VAL A 158 -7.11 30.72 -30.50
CA VAL A 158 -5.66 30.82 -30.40
C VAL A 158 -5.12 29.55 -31.04
N GLU A 159 -4.46 29.66 -32.18
CA GLU A 159 -3.76 28.54 -32.81
C GLU A 159 -2.95 27.80 -31.74
N HIS A 160 -3.35 26.58 -31.44
CA HIS A 160 -2.65 25.77 -30.46
C HIS A 160 -1.18 25.66 -30.91
N PRO A 161 -0.17 25.87 -30.04
CA PRO A 161 1.24 25.86 -30.43
C PRO A 161 1.67 24.63 -31.25
N PHE A 162 0.93 23.52 -31.06
CA PHE A 162 1.15 22.26 -31.78
C PHE A 162 0.21 22.04 -33.00
N ALA A 163 -0.65 23.00 -33.35
CA ALA A 163 -1.54 22.86 -34.51
C ALA A 163 -0.77 22.59 -35.81
N LYS A 164 0.46 23.11 -35.92
CA LYS A 164 1.36 22.88 -37.07
C LYS A 164 1.82 21.43 -37.21
N LEU A 165 1.74 20.59 -36.15
CA LEU A 165 2.10 19.17 -36.24
C LEU A 165 1.08 18.35 -37.02
N SER A 166 -0.15 18.83 -37.14
CA SER A 166 -1.18 18.15 -37.95
C SER A 166 -0.81 18.08 -39.46
N SER A 167 -0.01 19.02 -39.94
CA SER A 167 0.49 19.06 -41.32
C SER A 167 1.63 18.06 -41.62
N LEU A 168 2.21 17.44 -40.58
CA LEU A 168 3.29 16.46 -40.71
C LEU A 168 2.79 15.01 -40.84
N LYS A 169 1.46 14.79 -40.73
CA LYS A 169 0.86 13.49 -41.05
C LYS A 169 0.76 13.34 -42.57
N LYS A 170 1.80 12.71 -43.17
CA LYS A 170 1.73 12.11 -44.52
C LYS A 170 1.27 10.66 -44.43
#